data_fd288d687ca2ecb651d3303efde50d8d
#
_entry.id   fd288d687ca2ecb651d3303efde50d8d
#
_cell.length_a   1.000
_cell.length_b   1.000
_cell.length_c   1.000
_cell.angle_alpha   90.00
_cell.angle_beta   90.00
_cell.angle_gamma   90.00
#
_symmetry.space_group_name_H-M   'P 1'
#
loop_
_entity.id
_entity.type
_entity.pdbx_description
1 polymer ?
#
loop_
_entity_poly.entity_id
_entity_poly.type
_entity_poly.pdbx_seq_one_letter_code
_entity_poly.pdbx_strand_id
1 'polypeptide(L)'
;RMFSEGGLAEDVFATCDTRYPYVATTYRVTEHWQTGVLSRNMPWLMELVPRQFVEISVELAKEKNLKNGDPVEISSARGKVEAVAMVTPRVRPFKVANSTVHMVGLPWCFGWMTPGVGDSANLLTPTVGDANTMIPETKAFMVNIKARG
;
A
#
# COMPACT_ATOMS: atom_id res chain seq x y z
N ARG A 1 9.81 19.32 8.45
CA ARG A 1 9.83 19.65 9.88
C ARG A 1 8.77 18.91 10.66
N MET A 2 7.55 18.91 10.20
CA MET A 2 6.43 18.18 10.81
C MET A 2 6.74 16.71 11.06
N PHE A 3 7.42 16.08 10.12
CA PHE A 3 7.83 14.69 10.21
C PHE A 3 8.97 14.43 11.19
N SER A 4 9.72 15.45 11.58
CA SER A 4 10.84 15.33 12.52
C SER A 4 10.45 15.58 13.98
N GLU A 5 9.28 16.12 14.25
CA GLU A 5 8.93 16.59 15.60
C GLU A 5 7.99 15.66 16.37
N GLY A 6 7.39 14.69 15.71
CA GLY A 6 6.45 13.77 16.37
C GLY A 6 6.43 12.36 15.81
N GLY A 7 7.17 12.12 14.73
CA GLY A 7 7.26 10.80 14.11
C GLY A 7 8.42 9.97 14.65
N LEU A 8 8.41 8.69 14.34
CA LEU A 8 9.57 7.84 14.54
C LEU A 8 10.69 8.25 13.56
N ALA A 9 11.93 7.93 13.91
CA ALA A 9 13.08 8.23 13.04
C ALA A 9 12.89 7.66 11.62
N GLU A 10 12.24 6.53 11.49
CA GLU A 10 11.91 5.88 10.23
C GLU A 10 10.95 6.71 9.37
N ASP A 11 10.01 7.42 9.98
CA ASP A 11 9.03 8.25 9.26
C ASP A 11 9.70 9.47 8.61
N VAL A 12 10.76 9.96 9.19
CA VAL A 12 11.55 11.10 8.66
C VAL A 12 12.21 10.74 7.34
N PHE A 13 12.63 9.50 7.18
CA PHE A 13 13.32 9.01 5.99
C PHE A 13 12.38 8.47 4.92
N ALA A 14 11.11 8.30 5.23
CA ALA A 14 10.13 7.72 4.33
C ALA A 14 9.98 8.48 3.00
N THR A 15 10.28 9.77 2.96
CA THR A 15 10.13 10.60 1.76
C THR A 15 11.31 10.56 0.80
N CYS A 16 12.49 10.09 1.22
CA CYS A 16 13.71 10.12 0.41
C CYS A 16 14.58 8.87 0.57
N ASP A 17 14.08 7.85 1.23
CA ASP A 17 14.83 6.63 1.49
C ASP A 17 14.86 5.73 0.26
N THR A 18 16.05 5.46 -0.26
CA THR A 18 16.23 4.59 -1.43
C THR A 18 15.80 3.14 -1.20
N ARG A 19 15.65 2.71 0.06
CA ARG A 19 15.12 1.40 0.41
C ARG A 19 13.63 1.28 0.08
N TYR A 20 12.90 2.41 0.05
CA TYR A 20 11.47 2.50 -0.17
C TYR A 20 11.15 3.50 -1.28
N PRO A 21 11.43 3.15 -2.55
CA PRO A 21 11.42 4.11 -3.65
C PRO A 21 10.05 4.42 -4.24
N TYR A 22 8.98 3.72 -3.82
CA TYR A 22 7.65 3.84 -4.42
C TYR A 22 6.70 4.56 -3.49
N VAL A 23 5.86 5.43 -4.06
CA VAL A 23 4.79 6.10 -3.32
C VAL A 23 3.58 5.18 -3.24
N ALA A 24 3.14 4.88 -2.03
CA ALA A 24 1.94 4.12 -1.79
C ALA A 24 0.76 5.00 -1.38
N THR A 25 -0.42 4.61 -1.78
CA THR A 25 -1.68 5.18 -1.30
C THR A 25 -2.64 4.08 -0.87
N THR A 26 -3.55 4.41 0.03
CA THR A 26 -4.63 3.51 0.42
C THR A 26 -5.96 3.99 -0.15
N TYR A 27 -6.84 3.04 -0.48
CA TYR A 27 -8.16 3.34 -1.00
C TYR A 27 -9.20 2.27 -0.63
N ARG A 28 -10.46 2.59 -0.90
CA ARG A 28 -11.58 1.66 -0.74
C ARG A 28 -11.82 0.87 -2.01
N VAL A 29 -12.32 -0.35 -1.86
CA VAL A 29 -12.87 -1.14 -2.96
C VAL A 29 -14.41 -1.12 -2.87
N THR A 30 -15.07 -1.25 -4.01
CA THR A 30 -16.54 -1.18 -4.08
C THR A 30 -17.21 -2.38 -3.43
N GLU A 31 -16.57 -3.53 -3.45
CA GLU A 31 -17.07 -4.79 -2.93
C GLU A 31 -17.04 -4.86 -1.39
N HIS A 32 -16.16 -4.08 -0.76
CA HIS A 32 -16.04 -4.08 0.69
C HIS A 32 -16.30 -2.69 1.27
N TRP A 33 -17.32 -2.62 2.13
CA TRP A 33 -17.70 -1.38 2.79
C TRP A 33 -16.71 -0.98 3.90
N GLN A 34 -16.11 0.20 3.75
CA GLN A 34 -15.20 0.79 4.75
C GLN A 34 -14.06 -0.18 5.13
N THR A 35 -14.01 -0.58 6.39
CA THR A 35 -13.06 -1.55 6.94
C THR A 35 -13.37 -2.99 6.55
N GLY A 36 -14.46 -3.23 5.84
CA GLY A 36 -14.88 -4.56 5.43
C GLY A 36 -15.63 -5.36 6.51
N VAL A 37 -15.86 -4.79 7.69
CA VAL A 37 -16.47 -5.49 8.84
C VAL A 37 -17.82 -6.12 8.48
N LEU A 38 -18.64 -5.45 7.70
CA LEU A 38 -19.92 -5.98 7.26
C LEU A 38 -19.78 -6.84 6.00
N SER A 39 -19.18 -6.30 4.96
CA SER A 39 -19.16 -6.90 3.62
C SER A 39 -18.29 -8.16 3.53
N ARG A 40 -17.22 -8.28 4.31
CA ARG A 40 -16.37 -9.47 4.32
C ARG A 40 -17.02 -10.69 5.01
N ASN A 41 -18.17 -10.52 5.61
CA ASN A 41 -19.01 -11.63 6.08
C ASN A 41 -19.97 -12.16 5.00
N MET A 42 -20.01 -11.51 3.82
CA MET A 42 -20.88 -11.93 2.71
C MET A 42 -20.07 -12.79 1.74
N PRO A 43 -20.43 -14.09 1.59
CA PRO A 43 -19.65 -15.02 0.76
C PRO A 43 -19.45 -14.54 -0.67
N TRP A 44 -20.49 -14.02 -1.32
CA TRP A 44 -20.42 -13.52 -2.70
C TRP A 44 -19.51 -12.29 -2.87
N LEU A 45 -19.40 -11.42 -1.86
CA LEU A 45 -18.48 -10.29 -1.91
C LEU A 45 -17.05 -10.75 -1.68
N MET A 46 -16.86 -11.77 -0.84
CA MET A 46 -15.56 -12.41 -0.65
C MET A 46 -15.09 -13.18 -1.89
N GLU A 47 -16.00 -13.73 -2.69
CA GLU A 47 -15.63 -14.33 -3.99
C GLU A 47 -15.12 -13.29 -4.98
N LEU A 48 -15.70 -12.09 -5.00
CA LEU A 48 -15.30 -11.00 -5.91
C LEU A 48 -13.92 -10.43 -5.55
N VAL A 49 -13.67 -10.20 -4.26
CA VAL A 49 -12.38 -9.66 -3.77
C VAL A 49 -11.90 -10.49 -2.56
N PRO A 50 -11.37 -11.70 -2.81
CA PRO A 50 -11.10 -12.68 -1.76
C PRO A 50 -9.86 -12.36 -0.91
N ARG A 51 -8.93 -11.54 -1.43
CA ARG A 51 -7.66 -11.26 -0.75
C ARG A 51 -7.13 -9.88 -1.09
N GLN A 52 -6.24 -9.40 -0.25
CA GLN A 52 -5.55 -8.15 -0.46
C GLN A 52 -4.68 -8.21 -1.72
N PHE A 53 -4.71 -7.11 -2.46
CA PHE A 53 -3.88 -6.92 -3.63
C PHE A 53 -3.15 -5.57 -3.55
N VAL A 54 -2.11 -5.42 -4.35
CA VAL A 54 -1.46 -4.13 -4.60
C VAL A 54 -1.55 -3.82 -6.08
N GLU A 55 -2.16 -2.69 -6.41
CA GLU A 55 -2.14 -2.18 -7.78
C GLU A 55 -0.77 -1.60 -8.10
N ILE A 56 -0.19 -2.07 -9.19
CA ILE A 56 1.09 -1.60 -9.72
C ILE A 56 0.96 -1.28 -11.20
N SER A 57 1.77 -0.35 -11.68
CA SER A 57 1.82 -0.01 -13.10
C SER A 57 2.42 -1.16 -13.93
N VAL A 58 2.10 -1.15 -15.22
CA VAL A 58 2.69 -2.09 -16.18
C VAL A 58 4.22 -1.92 -16.24
N GLU A 59 4.70 -0.69 -16.09
CA GLU A 59 6.13 -0.36 -16.09
C GLU A 59 6.83 -0.96 -14.88
N LEU A 60 6.26 -0.77 -13.68
CA LEU A 60 6.81 -1.33 -12.45
C LEU A 60 6.77 -2.87 -12.45
N ALA A 61 5.70 -3.44 -12.98
CA ALA A 61 5.59 -4.89 -13.12
C ALA A 61 6.71 -5.46 -14.01
N LYS A 62 7.02 -4.80 -15.12
CA LYS A 62 8.15 -5.18 -16.00
C LYS A 62 9.48 -5.02 -15.29
N GLU A 63 9.71 -3.91 -14.62
CA GLU A 63 10.95 -3.65 -13.86
C GLU A 63 11.22 -4.72 -12.80
N LYS A 64 10.18 -5.15 -12.11
CA LYS A 64 10.26 -6.15 -11.03
C LYS A 64 10.06 -7.59 -11.50
N ASN A 65 9.82 -7.79 -12.80
CA ASN A 65 9.49 -9.11 -13.38
C ASN A 65 8.29 -9.77 -12.68
N LEU A 66 7.26 -8.96 -12.39
CA LEU A 66 6.02 -9.39 -11.74
C LEU A 66 4.91 -9.57 -12.77
N LYS A 67 4.07 -10.56 -12.56
CA LYS A 67 2.85 -10.81 -13.32
C LYS A 67 1.62 -10.56 -12.46
N ASN A 68 0.49 -10.38 -13.13
CA ASN A 68 -0.79 -10.27 -12.42
C ASN A 68 -1.06 -11.54 -11.62
N GLY A 69 -1.38 -11.40 -10.34
CA GLY A 69 -1.64 -12.51 -9.41
C GLY A 69 -0.40 -13.04 -8.67
N ASP A 70 0.80 -12.59 -9.00
CA ASP A 70 2.00 -13.01 -8.29
C ASP A 70 1.96 -12.60 -6.82
N PRO A 71 2.38 -13.47 -5.89
CA PRO A 71 2.51 -13.11 -4.49
C PRO A 71 3.66 -12.12 -4.30
N VAL A 72 3.39 -11.06 -3.55
CA VAL A 72 4.36 -9.99 -3.26
C VAL A 72 4.36 -9.62 -1.79
N GLU A 73 5.52 -9.17 -1.34
CA GLU A 73 5.69 -8.49 -0.05
C GLU A 73 5.84 -6.99 -0.31
N ILE A 74 5.01 -6.19 0.36
CA ILE A 74 5.13 -4.73 0.39
C ILE A 74 5.72 -4.36 1.75
N SER A 75 6.76 -3.56 1.75
CA SER A 75 7.44 -3.13 2.97
C SER A 75 7.61 -1.62 3.03
N SER A 76 7.55 -1.08 4.22
CA SER A 76 7.87 0.32 4.55
C SER A 76 8.87 0.36 5.71
N ALA A 77 9.26 1.54 6.16
CA ALA A 77 10.05 1.71 7.38
C ALA A 77 9.31 1.20 8.64
N ARG A 78 8.00 1.06 8.59
CA ARG A 78 7.14 0.66 9.72
C ARG A 78 6.93 -0.84 9.82
N GLY A 79 6.82 -1.50 8.69
CA GLY A 79 6.52 -2.91 8.66
C GLY A 79 6.34 -3.46 7.26
N LYS A 80 5.67 -4.60 7.17
CA LYS A 80 5.44 -5.27 5.90
C LYS A 80 4.08 -5.95 5.88
N VAL A 81 3.53 -6.09 4.67
CA VAL A 81 2.29 -6.80 4.39
C VAL A 81 2.44 -7.68 3.16
N GLU A 82 1.65 -8.73 3.11
CA GLU A 82 1.58 -9.65 1.98
C GLU A 82 0.33 -9.36 1.14
N ALA A 83 0.50 -9.39 -0.18
CA ALA A 83 -0.59 -9.17 -1.12
C ALA A 83 -0.35 -9.93 -2.42
N VAL A 84 -1.29 -9.85 -3.35
CA VAL A 84 -1.07 -10.26 -4.73
C VAL A 84 -0.91 -9.03 -5.62
N ALA A 85 -0.04 -9.12 -6.61
CA ALA A 85 0.15 -8.05 -7.58
C ALA A 85 -1.06 -7.94 -8.51
N MET A 86 -1.62 -6.75 -8.63
CA MET A 86 -2.61 -6.40 -9.65
C MET A 86 -1.97 -5.43 -10.64
N VAL A 87 -1.60 -5.94 -11.81
CA VAL A 87 -0.97 -5.14 -12.84
C VAL A 87 -2.05 -4.40 -13.64
N THR A 88 -2.00 -3.07 -13.63
CA THR A 88 -3.04 -2.23 -14.23
C THR A 88 -2.46 -1.00 -14.93
N PRO A 89 -3.05 -0.56 -16.06
CA PRO A 89 -2.69 0.71 -16.69
C PRO A 89 -3.31 1.93 -15.96
N ARG A 90 -4.14 1.72 -14.96
CA ARG A 90 -4.80 2.79 -14.17
C ARG A 90 -3.79 3.56 -13.33
N VAL A 91 -2.84 2.86 -12.75
CA VAL A 91 -1.75 3.44 -11.95
C VAL A 91 -0.57 3.68 -12.88
N ARG A 92 -0.16 4.93 -13.04
CA ARG A 92 0.96 5.30 -13.92
C ARG A 92 2.09 5.94 -13.13
N PRO A 93 3.34 5.74 -13.54
CA PRO A 93 4.45 6.48 -12.97
C PRO A 93 4.31 7.97 -13.31
N PHE A 94 4.81 8.82 -12.44
CA PHE A 94 4.84 10.26 -12.63
C PHE A 94 6.27 10.80 -12.46
N LYS A 95 6.51 12.00 -12.98
CA LYS A 95 7.81 12.64 -12.88
C LYS A 95 7.85 13.62 -11.72
N VAL A 96 8.90 13.51 -10.91
CA VAL A 96 9.23 14.48 -9.87
C VAL A 96 10.65 14.97 -10.16
N ALA A 97 10.77 16.23 -10.54
CA ALA A 97 12.03 16.78 -11.07
C ALA A 97 12.57 15.89 -12.21
N ASN A 98 13.75 15.32 -12.07
CA ASN A 98 14.38 14.47 -13.07
C ASN A 98 14.20 12.97 -12.83
N SER A 99 13.40 12.59 -11.82
CA SER A 99 13.18 11.20 -11.44
C SER A 99 11.79 10.71 -11.82
N THR A 100 11.71 9.45 -12.25
CA THR A 100 10.43 8.77 -12.43
C THR A 100 10.07 8.08 -11.13
N VAL A 101 8.88 8.36 -10.62
CA VAL A 101 8.35 7.80 -9.38
C VAL A 101 7.16 6.92 -9.69
N HIS A 102 7.20 5.68 -9.23
CA HIS A 102 6.08 4.77 -9.33
C HIS A 102 5.14 4.95 -8.14
N MET A 103 3.85 4.96 -8.44
CA MET A 103 2.79 4.92 -7.44
C MET A 103 2.20 3.53 -7.38
N VAL A 104 1.83 3.10 -6.18
CA VAL A 104 1.15 1.82 -5.93
C VAL A 104 -0.05 2.04 -5.03
N GLY A 105 -1.05 1.20 -5.16
CA GLY A 105 -2.29 1.35 -4.39
C GLY A 105 -2.67 0.08 -3.64
N LEU A 106 -3.09 0.24 -2.38
CA LEU A 106 -3.55 -0.88 -1.55
C LEU A 106 -4.95 -0.62 -1.02
N PRO A 107 -5.87 -1.61 -1.09
CA PRO A 107 -7.11 -1.55 -0.31
C PRO A 107 -6.80 -1.70 1.18
N TRP A 108 -7.51 -0.97 2.01
CA TRP A 108 -7.27 -0.93 3.46
C TRP A 108 -8.27 -1.77 4.28
N CYS A 109 -9.20 -2.46 3.63
CA CYS A 109 -10.28 -3.21 4.26
C CYS A 109 -9.89 -4.62 4.74
N PHE A 110 -8.60 -4.96 4.75
CA PHE A 110 -8.07 -6.25 5.19
C PHE A 110 -7.37 -6.14 6.56
N GLY A 111 -6.90 -7.27 7.09
CA GLY A 111 -6.09 -7.33 8.31
C GLY A 111 -6.86 -7.69 9.58
N TRP A 112 -8.07 -8.18 9.45
CA TRP A 112 -8.89 -8.70 10.54
C TRP A 112 -9.67 -9.93 10.06
N MET A 113 -10.22 -10.73 10.94
CA MET A 113 -10.93 -11.99 10.71
C MET A 113 -10.03 -13.17 10.35
N THR A 114 -9.73 -13.37 9.07
CA THR A 114 -9.12 -14.62 8.58
C THR A 114 -7.66 -14.41 8.22
N PRO A 115 -6.73 -15.12 8.87
CA PRO A 115 -5.32 -15.14 8.46
C PRO A 115 -5.15 -15.57 7.00
N GLY A 116 -4.20 -14.98 6.29
CA GLY A 116 -3.83 -15.37 4.93
C GLY A 116 -4.63 -14.71 3.80
N VAL A 117 -5.64 -13.91 4.12
CA VAL A 117 -6.38 -13.15 3.08
C VAL A 117 -5.89 -11.71 2.91
N GLY A 118 -5.02 -11.26 3.78
CA GLY A 118 -4.39 -9.93 3.74
C GLY A 118 -4.15 -9.37 5.12
N ASP A 119 -3.28 -8.37 5.15
CA ASP A 119 -2.88 -7.63 6.35
C ASP A 119 -3.46 -6.23 6.36
N SER A 120 -3.43 -5.58 7.52
CA SER A 120 -3.81 -4.17 7.61
C SER A 120 -2.80 -3.30 6.88
N ALA A 121 -3.26 -2.47 5.95
CA ALA A 121 -2.43 -1.46 5.30
C ALA A 121 -1.81 -0.48 6.31
N ASN A 122 -2.40 -0.33 7.50
CA ASN A 122 -1.87 0.50 8.58
C ASN A 122 -0.53 -0.01 9.14
N LEU A 123 -0.14 -1.25 8.89
CA LEU A 123 1.20 -1.74 9.22
C LEU A 123 2.30 -1.03 8.42
N LEU A 124 1.94 -0.42 7.28
CA LEU A 124 2.87 0.28 6.40
C LEU A 124 2.87 1.80 6.60
N THR A 125 1.77 2.36 7.14
CA THR A 125 1.59 3.80 7.23
C THR A 125 2.40 4.41 8.37
N PRO A 126 3.00 5.60 8.18
CA PRO A 126 3.73 6.28 9.23
C PRO A 126 2.78 6.79 10.34
N THR A 127 3.32 6.95 11.54
CA THR A 127 2.62 7.60 12.66
C THR A 127 2.81 9.11 12.56
N VAL A 128 2.21 9.70 11.52
CA VAL A 128 2.30 11.13 11.23
C VAL A 128 0.91 11.69 11.02
N GLY A 129 0.64 12.83 11.61
CA GLY A 129 -0.60 13.56 11.45
C GLY A 129 -0.37 14.95 10.86
N ASP A 130 -1.40 15.49 10.26
CA ASP A 130 -1.44 16.90 9.85
C ASP A 130 -1.13 17.81 11.04
N ALA A 131 -0.30 18.83 10.83
CA ALA A 131 0.20 19.68 11.91
C ALA A 131 -0.90 20.44 12.69
N ASN A 132 -2.04 20.69 12.05
CA ASN A 132 -3.12 21.46 12.67
C ASN A 132 -4.22 20.56 13.22
N THR A 133 -4.52 19.46 12.57
CA THR A 133 -5.68 18.62 12.86
C THR A 133 -5.33 17.26 13.41
N MET A 134 -4.06 16.85 13.34
CA MET A 134 -3.57 15.51 13.70
C MET A 134 -4.26 14.39 12.91
N ILE A 135 -4.88 14.71 11.77
CA ILE A 135 -5.46 13.70 10.89
C ILE A 135 -4.34 12.85 10.30
N PRO A 136 -4.39 11.51 10.42
CA PRO A 136 -3.32 10.63 9.95
C PRO A 136 -3.05 10.74 8.46
N GLU A 137 -1.78 10.86 8.10
CA GLU A 137 -1.29 10.89 6.71
C GLU A 137 -1.18 9.47 6.17
N THR A 138 -2.27 8.94 5.66
CA THR A 138 -2.36 7.56 5.15
C THR A 138 -2.50 7.46 3.62
N LYS A 139 -2.37 8.59 2.92
CA LYS A 139 -2.58 8.65 1.46
C LYS A 139 -1.30 8.82 0.64
N ALA A 140 -0.18 9.07 1.30
CA ALA A 140 1.12 9.13 0.65
C ALA A 140 2.20 8.68 1.63
N PHE A 141 2.76 7.51 1.42
CA PHE A 141 3.85 6.95 2.21
C PHE A 141 4.76 6.10 1.31
N MET A 142 5.98 5.87 1.76
CA MET A 142 7.00 5.22 0.93
C MET A 142 7.08 3.73 1.21
N VAL A 143 7.15 2.95 0.13
CA VAL A 143 7.22 1.49 0.20
C VAL A 143 8.22 0.92 -0.81
N ASN A 144 8.55 -0.34 -0.59
CA ASN A 144 9.18 -1.22 -1.57
C ASN A 144 8.29 -2.42 -1.85
N ILE A 145 8.43 -3.02 -3.02
CA ILE A 145 7.72 -4.24 -3.43
C ILE A 145 8.74 -5.27 -3.89
N LYS A 146 8.57 -6.49 -3.42
CA LYS A 146 9.39 -7.64 -3.82
C LYS A 146 8.50 -8.82 -4.17
N ALA A 147 8.91 -9.60 -5.17
CA ALA A 147 8.33 -10.92 -5.39
C ALA A 147 8.51 -11.77 -4.13
N ARG A 148 7.50 -12.52 -3.77
CA ARG A 148 7.58 -13.52 -2.72
C ARG A 148 7.77 -14.87 -3.39
N GLY A 149 8.95 -15.45 -3.19
CA GLY A 149 9.27 -16.79 -3.67
C GLY A 149 8.57 -17.88 -2.85
#